data_0b391da09fed415aa1cdb4a0733f1418
#
_entry.id   0b391da09fed415aa1cdb4a0733f1418
#
_cell.length_a   1.000
_cell.length_b   1.000
_cell.length_c   1.000
_cell.angle_alpha   90.00
_cell.angle_beta   90.00
_cell.angle_gamma   90.00
#
_symmetry.space_group_name_H-M   'P 1'
#
loop_
_entity.id
_entity.type
_entity.pdbx_description
1 polymer ?
#
loop_
_entity_poly.entity_id
_entity_poly.type
_entity_poly.pdbx_seq_one_letter_code
_entity_poly.pdbx_strand_id
1 'polypeptide(L)'
;IEPSKSQILCRHMNLYGLLDEYQIPYVFIQGVHSQMQEKPHILMDDCQGGYLVTRYLLDMGYQNLIGMFKADDFQGKERHKGYVKALQEAGFSYDPDRVVWFHTEDRKRKPALAVKQILEQGMKVDGIVCYNDQIAVDVIRALKELGKRVPEDISVTGYDNSFMEIGRAHV
;
A
#
# COMPACT_ATOMS: atom_id res chain seq x y z
N ILE A 1 -11.02 17.08 -3.63
CA ILE A 1 -9.55 17.26 -3.45
C ILE A 1 -8.98 15.97 -2.89
N GLU A 2 -7.92 15.43 -3.52
CA GLU A 2 -7.21 14.24 -3.04
C GLU A 2 -5.83 14.64 -2.54
N PRO A 3 -5.56 14.56 -1.22
CA PRO A 3 -4.25 14.91 -0.67
C PRO A 3 -3.24 13.76 -0.81
N SER A 4 -2.08 14.03 -1.39
CA SER A 4 -1.06 13.00 -1.67
C SER A 4 -0.15 12.63 -0.50
N LYS A 5 -0.09 13.44 0.54
CA LYS A 5 0.74 13.24 1.74
C LYS A 5 -0.04 13.65 2.98
N SER A 6 -1.15 12.99 3.20
CA SER A 6 -2.13 13.37 4.24
C SER A 6 -1.61 13.25 5.66
N GLN A 7 -0.53 12.50 5.90
CA GLN A 7 0.08 12.31 7.21
C GLN A 7 1.25 13.27 7.51
N ILE A 8 1.63 14.12 6.56
CA ILE A 8 2.65 15.15 6.73
C ILE A 8 1.97 16.52 6.85
N LEU A 9 2.64 17.46 7.49
CA LEU A 9 2.16 18.83 7.63
C LEU A 9 1.76 19.40 6.25
N CYS A 10 0.51 19.83 6.14
CA CYS A 10 -0.01 20.39 4.90
C CYS A 10 0.70 21.71 4.57
N ARG A 11 1.46 21.73 3.48
CA ARG A 11 2.16 22.92 3.00
C ARG A 11 1.23 23.92 2.29
N HIS A 12 -0.01 23.53 2.02
CA HIS A 12 -0.99 24.31 1.24
C HIS A 12 -2.16 24.81 2.10
N MET A 13 -1.98 24.93 3.42
CA MET A 13 -3.03 25.41 4.34
C MET A 13 -3.59 26.78 3.92
N ASN A 14 -2.74 27.66 3.39
CA ASN A 14 -3.15 28.95 2.87
C ASN A 14 -4.14 28.85 1.69
N LEU A 15 -4.00 27.86 0.82
CA LEU A 15 -4.94 27.64 -0.28
C LEU A 15 -6.33 27.21 0.22
N TYR A 16 -6.36 26.35 1.21
CA TYR A 16 -7.62 25.94 1.85
C TYR A 16 -8.27 27.13 2.59
N GLY A 17 -7.43 27.97 3.26
CA GLY A 17 -7.90 29.22 3.87
C GLY A 17 -8.56 30.17 2.86
N LEU A 18 -7.99 30.30 1.66
CA LEU A 18 -8.60 31.07 0.58
C LEU A 18 -9.93 30.48 0.11
N LEU A 19 -10.03 29.15 -0.02
CA LEU A 19 -11.30 28.51 -0.37
C LEU A 19 -12.38 28.81 0.67
N ASP A 20 -12.01 28.77 1.95
CA ASP A 20 -12.92 29.13 3.06
C ASP A 20 -13.31 30.61 3.02
N GLU A 21 -12.37 31.52 2.82
CA GLU A 21 -12.59 32.97 2.71
C GLU A 21 -13.54 33.34 1.56
N TYR A 22 -13.33 32.72 0.40
CA TYR A 22 -14.19 32.93 -0.77
C TYR A 22 -15.44 32.06 -0.79
N GLN A 23 -15.71 31.33 0.30
CA GLN A 23 -16.87 30.44 0.44
C GLN A 23 -17.00 29.40 -0.69
N ILE A 24 -15.87 28.93 -1.22
CA ILE A 24 -15.84 27.89 -2.24
C ILE A 24 -15.99 26.52 -1.55
N PRO A 25 -17.08 25.79 -1.79
CA PRO A 25 -17.25 24.49 -1.15
C PRO A 25 -16.28 23.47 -1.71
N TYR A 26 -15.70 22.65 -0.82
CA TYR A 26 -14.84 21.53 -1.21
C TYR A 26 -15.03 20.35 -0.29
N VAL A 27 -14.67 19.16 -0.82
CA VAL A 27 -14.67 17.90 -0.09
C VAL A 27 -13.36 17.18 -0.33
N PHE A 28 -12.80 16.58 0.70
CA PHE A 28 -11.66 15.67 0.55
C PHE A 28 -12.14 14.28 0.16
N ILE A 29 -11.38 13.61 -0.72
CA ILE A 29 -11.64 12.23 -1.13
C ILE A 29 -10.37 11.40 -0.93
N GLN A 30 -10.54 10.15 -0.53
CA GLN A 30 -9.48 9.15 -0.31
C GLN A 30 -8.46 9.49 0.77
N GLY A 31 -8.44 10.67 1.30
CA GLY A 31 -7.58 11.11 2.37
C GLY A 31 -7.96 12.49 2.86
N VAL A 32 -7.62 12.81 4.10
CA VAL A 32 -7.79 14.13 4.70
C VAL A 32 -6.54 14.46 5.52
N HIS A 33 -6.10 15.70 5.47
CA HIS A 33 -4.97 16.14 6.31
C HIS A 33 -5.35 16.08 7.80
N SER A 34 -4.40 15.66 8.64
CA SER A 34 -4.63 15.56 10.09
C SER A 34 -5.10 16.86 10.75
N GLN A 35 -4.72 18.02 10.16
CA GLN A 35 -5.15 19.33 10.62
C GLN A 35 -6.55 19.76 10.12
N MET A 36 -7.20 18.96 9.28
CA MET A 36 -8.45 19.33 8.58
C MET A 36 -9.53 18.23 8.68
N GLN A 37 -9.47 17.41 9.71
CA GLN A 37 -10.41 16.29 9.90
C GLN A 37 -11.87 16.73 10.09
N GLU A 38 -12.10 17.97 10.50
CA GLU A 38 -13.42 18.57 10.62
C GLU A 38 -14.04 18.97 9.26
N LYS A 39 -13.23 19.04 8.20
CA LYS A 39 -13.73 19.38 6.86
C LYS A 39 -14.46 18.18 6.23
N PRO A 40 -15.46 18.43 5.36
CA PRO A 40 -16.16 17.37 4.67
C PRO A 40 -15.18 16.43 3.93
N HIS A 41 -15.29 15.12 4.16
CA HIS A 41 -14.43 14.13 3.51
C HIS A 41 -15.15 12.80 3.28
N ILE A 42 -14.69 12.07 2.25
CA ILE A 42 -15.12 10.71 1.93
C ILE A 42 -13.87 9.85 1.87
N LEU A 43 -13.78 8.85 2.73
CA LEU A 43 -12.66 7.92 2.80
C LEU A 43 -13.11 6.51 2.38
N MET A 44 -12.20 5.76 1.80
CA MET A 44 -12.37 4.33 1.63
C MET A 44 -12.06 3.62 2.94
N ASP A 45 -12.61 2.43 3.12
CA ASP A 45 -12.18 1.54 4.22
C ASP A 45 -10.89 0.82 3.82
N ASP A 46 -9.79 1.58 3.85
CA ASP A 46 -8.46 1.09 3.51
C ASP A 46 -7.98 -0.03 4.45
N CYS A 47 -8.45 -0.01 5.69
CA CYS A 47 -8.15 -1.09 6.64
C CYS A 47 -8.81 -2.40 6.19
N GLN A 48 -10.09 -2.36 5.85
CA GLN A 48 -10.79 -3.52 5.32
C GLN A 48 -10.20 -3.97 3.98
N GLY A 49 -9.81 -3.04 3.12
CA GLY A 49 -9.16 -3.37 1.86
C GLY A 49 -7.82 -4.08 2.04
N GLY A 50 -6.95 -3.56 2.91
CA GLY A 50 -5.68 -4.22 3.26
C GLY A 50 -5.87 -5.60 3.91
N TYR A 51 -6.92 -5.74 4.73
CA TYR A 51 -7.32 -7.01 5.29
C TYR A 51 -7.71 -8.03 4.21
N LEU A 52 -8.59 -7.64 3.28
CA LEU A 52 -9.13 -8.54 2.26
C LEU A 52 -8.03 -9.08 1.33
N VAL A 53 -7.14 -8.24 0.81
CA VAL A 53 -6.06 -8.67 -0.09
C VAL A 53 -5.05 -9.56 0.62
N THR A 54 -4.80 -9.32 1.92
CA THR A 54 -3.90 -10.15 2.73
C THR A 54 -4.56 -11.49 3.03
N ARG A 55 -5.83 -11.45 3.46
CA ARG A 55 -6.60 -12.66 3.78
C ARG A 55 -6.70 -13.58 2.56
N TYR A 56 -6.89 -13.01 1.38
CA TYR A 56 -6.92 -13.77 0.14
C TYR A 56 -5.65 -14.61 -0.06
N LEU A 57 -4.45 -14.03 0.11
CA LEU A 57 -3.20 -14.80 0.01
C LEU A 57 -3.10 -15.88 1.08
N LEU A 58 -3.49 -15.57 2.32
CA LEU A 58 -3.47 -16.55 3.42
C LEU A 58 -4.43 -17.72 3.16
N ASP A 59 -5.62 -17.45 2.61
CA ASP A 59 -6.62 -18.47 2.25
C ASP A 59 -6.16 -19.36 1.08
N MET A 60 -5.32 -18.81 0.19
CA MET A 60 -4.64 -19.58 -0.87
C MET A 60 -3.45 -20.41 -0.35
N GLY A 61 -3.13 -20.35 0.94
CA GLY A 61 -2.08 -21.13 1.59
C GLY A 61 -0.70 -20.48 1.63
N TYR A 62 -0.55 -19.23 1.20
CA TYR A 62 0.71 -18.48 1.34
C TYR A 62 0.93 -18.11 2.81
N GLN A 63 2.15 -18.28 3.31
CA GLN A 63 2.47 -18.12 4.73
C GLN A 63 3.61 -17.15 5.01
N ASN A 64 4.44 -16.89 3.99
CA ASN A 64 5.65 -16.06 4.13
C ASN A 64 5.45 -14.74 3.41
N LEU A 65 4.53 -13.92 3.93
CA LEU A 65 4.12 -12.69 3.30
C LEU A 65 5.09 -11.53 3.61
N ILE A 66 5.29 -10.66 2.62
CA ILE A 66 5.90 -9.34 2.75
C ILE A 66 4.82 -8.29 2.50
N GLY A 67 4.73 -7.30 3.38
CA GLY A 67 3.86 -6.13 3.18
C GLY A 67 4.66 -4.92 2.69
N MET A 68 4.15 -4.18 1.71
CA MET A 68 4.77 -2.96 1.18
C MET A 68 3.81 -1.81 1.27
N PHE A 69 4.07 -0.85 2.17
CA PHE A 69 3.13 0.22 2.48
C PHE A 69 3.76 1.60 2.40
N LYS A 70 2.93 2.58 2.06
CA LYS A 70 3.33 3.97 1.99
C LYS A 70 3.24 4.63 3.37
N ALA A 71 4.33 5.28 3.80
CA ALA A 71 4.45 5.81 5.16
C ALA A 71 3.86 7.21 5.33
N ASP A 72 3.78 7.98 4.26
CA ASP A 72 3.47 9.41 4.27
C ASP A 72 2.03 9.76 3.88
N ASP A 73 1.13 8.75 3.80
CA ASP A 73 -0.31 8.97 3.67
C ASP A 73 -1.15 8.13 4.66
N PHE A 74 -2.42 8.49 4.76
CA PHE A 74 -3.38 7.82 5.62
C PHE A 74 -3.65 6.38 5.12
N GLN A 75 -3.83 6.22 3.82
CA GLN A 75 -4.19 4.96 3.17
C GLN A 75 -3.15 3.87 3.45
N GLY A 76 -1.85 4.19 3.33
CA GLY A 76 -0.79 3.21 3.56
C GLY A 76 -0.78 2.67 4.99
N LYS A 77 -1.06 3.54 5.97
CA LYS A 77 -1.16 3.13 7.38
C LYS A 77 -2.39 2.27 7.65
N GLU A 78 -3.53 2.63 7.07
CA GLU A 78 -4.76 1.85 7.25
C GLU A 78 -4.67 0.49 6.55
N ARG A 79 -4.16 0.42 5.30
CA ARG A 79 -3.91 -0.86 4.60
C ARG A 79 -2.96 -1.75 5.39
N HIS A 80 -1.91 -1.18 6.00
CA HIS A 80 -1.01 -1.92 6.89
C HIS A 80 -1.74 -2.46 8.13
N LYS A 81 -2.64 -1.69 8.76
CA LYS A 81 -3.45 -2.21 9.88
C LYS A 81 -4.28 -3.44 9.47
N GLY A 82 -4.88 -3.36 8.28
CA GLY A 82 -5.61 -4.50 7.71
C GLY A 82 -4.74 -5.72 7.49
N TYR A 83 -3.53 -5.52 6.94
CA TYR A 83 -2.52 -6.58 6.78
C TYR A 83 -2.18 -7.25 8.12
N VAL A 84 -1.87 -6.45 9.14
CA VAL A 84 -1.56 -6.98 10.48
C VAL A 84 -2.73 -7.75 11.07
N LYS A 85 -3.95 -7.22 10.95
CA LYS A 85 -5.17 -7.87 11.42
C LYS A 85 -5.37 -9.23 10.77
N ALA A 86 -5.21 -9.33 9.44
CA ALA A 86 -5.36 -10.58 8.70
C ALA A 86 -4.34 -11.64 9.14
N LEU A 87 -3.06 -11.25 9.34
CA LEU A 87 -2.02 -12.13 9.86
C LEU A 87 -2.38 -12.66 11.25
N GLN A 88 -2.77 -11.78 12.17
CA GLN A 88 -3.11 -12.16 13.55
C GLN A 88 -4.30 -13.11 13.60
N GLU A 89 -5.36 -12.86 12.84
CA GLU A 89 -6.54 -13.74 12.78
C GLU A 89 -6.23 -15.11 12.16
N ALA A 90 -5.21 -15.18 11.30
CA ALA A 90 -4.70 -16.43 10.74
C ALA A 90 -3.67 -17.14 11.64
N GLY A 91 -3.37 -16.59 12.83
CA GLY A 91 -2.43 -17.18 13.80
C GLY A 91 -0.96 -16.87 13.52
N PHE A 92 -0.65 -15.94 12.62
CA PHE A 92 0.72 -15.51 12.36
C PHE A 92 1.13 -14.36 13.28
N SER A 93 2.38 -14.39 13.76
CA SER A 93 2.97 -13.27 14.48
C SER A 93 3.36 -12.16 13.53
N TYR A 94 3.15 -10.92 13.96
CA TYR A 94 3.65 -9.75 13.22
C TYR A 94 5.18 -9.69 13.31
N ASP A 95 5.82 -9.54 12.16
CA ASP A 95 7.26 -9.39 12.03
C ASP A 95 7.55 -8.07 11.26
N PRO A 96 8.13 -7.05 11.91
CA PRO A 96 8.43 -5.78 11.28
C PRO A 96 9.46 -5.90 10.15
N ASP A 97 10.33 -6.90 10.15
CA ASP A 97 11.33 -7.13 9.10
C ASP A 97 10.69 -7.63 7.80
N ARG A 98 9.41 -8.03 7.87
CA ARG A 98 8.58 -8.39 6.72
C ARG A 98 7.73 -7.23 6.20
N VAL A 99 8.01 -6.00 6.66
CA VAL A 99 7.26 -4.82 6.22
C VAL A 99 8.19 -3.77 5.64
N VAL A 100 7.97 -3.44 4.39
CA VAL A 100 8.71 -2.40 3.67
C VAL A 100 7.89 -1.11 3.67
N TRP A 101 8.39 -0.11 4.36
CA TRP A 101 7.83 1.23 4.32
C TRP A 101 8.55 2.09 3.29
N PHE A 102 7.81 2.74 2.41
CA PHE A 102 8.34 3.68 1.44
C PHE A 102 7.61 5.03 1.51
N HIS A 103 8.22 6.07 0.96
CA HIS A 103 7.64 7.41 0.84
C HIS A 103 7.35 7.76 -0.61
N THR A 104 6.60 8.84 -0.82
CA THR A 104 6.27 9.33 -2.18
C THR A 104 7.52 9.52 -3.04
N GLU A 105 8.63 9.98 -2.46
CA GLU A 105 9.87 10.28 -3.16
C GLU A 105 10.61 9.04 -3.65
N ASP A 106 10.60 7.97 -2.87
CA ASP A 106 11.37 6.76 -3.14
C ASP A 106 10.52 5.60 -3.70
N ARG A 107 9.21 5.82 -3.92
CA ARG A 107 8.25 4.79 -4.36
C ARG A 107 8.66 4.01 -5.62
N LYS A 108 9.40 4.66 -6.53
CA LYS A 108 9.84 4.02 -7.78
C LYS A 108 11.05 3.10 -7.60
N ARG A 109 11.79 3.22 -6.51
CA ARG A 109 13.04 2.50 -6.30
C ARG A 109 13.00 1.56 -5.11
N LYS A 110 12.50 2.05 -3.98
CA LYS A 110 12.60 1.33 -2.70
C LYS A 110 11.88 -0.01 -2.69
N PRO A 111 10.62 -0.14 -3.18
CA PRO A 111 9.94 -1.43 -3.19
C PRO A 111 10.70 -2.50 -3.99
N ALA A 112 11.12 -2.19 -5.22
CA ALA A 112 11.86 -3.11 -6.07
C ALA A 112 13.24 -3.48 -5.48
N LEU A 113 13.96 -2.49 -4.91
CA LEU A 113 15.24 -2.73 -4.26
C LEU A 113 15.08 -3.61 -3.01
N ALA A 114 14.06 -3.35 -2.20
CA ALA A 114 13.78 -4.13 -1.00
C ALA A 114 13.49 -5.60 -1.32
N VAL A 115 12.72 -5.89 -2.37
CA VAL A 115 12.50 -7.28 -2.82
C VAL A 115 13.81 -7.97 -3.14
N LYS A 116 14.71 -7.30 -3.89
CA LYS A 116 16.02 -7.87 -4.23
C LYS A 116 16.82 -8.18 -2.97
N GLN A 117 16.92 -7.24 -2.05
CA GLN A 117 17.66 -7.40 -0.79
C GLN A 117 17.10 -8.53 0.09
N ILE A 118 15.77 -8.59 0.24
CA ILE A 118 15.09 -9.62 1.04
C ILE A 118 15.39 -11.02 0.49
N LEU A 119 15.33 -11.20 -0.83
CA LEU A 119 15.61 -12.48 -1.46
C LEU A 119 17.09 -12.84 -1.45
N GLU A 120 17.98 -11.87 -1.63
CA GLU A 120 19.44 -12.05 -1.52
C GLU A 120 19.87 -12.46 -0.10
N GLN A 121 19.17 -11.98 0.92
CA GLN A 121 19.37 -12.38 2.33
C GLN A 121 18.84 -13.80 2.63
N GLY A 122 18.21 -14.46 1.66
CA GLY A 122 17.68 -15.81 1.82
C GLY A 122 16.38 -15.88 2.62
N MET A 123 15.68 -14.76 2.84
CA MET A 123 14.38 -14.76 3.50
C MET A 123 13.37 -15.51 2.63
N LYS A 124 12.67 -16.47 3.24
CA LYS A 124 11.59 -17.18 2.55
C LYS A 124 10.41 -16.23 2.32
N VAL A 125 10.01 -16.10 1.05
CA VAL A 125 8.88 -15.27 0.62
C VAL A 125 8.05 -16.07 -0.38
N ASP A 126 6.75 -16.13 -0.17
CA ASP A 126 5.81 -16.79 -1.09
C ASP A 126 4.66 -15.86 -1.50
N GLY A 127 4.47 -14.73 -0.80
CA GLY A 127 3.47 -13.73 -1.16
C GLY A 127 3.92 -12.29 -0.84
N ILE A 128 3.49 -11.34 -1.66
CA ILE A 128 3.77 -9.91 -1.45
C ILE A 128 2.47 -9.11 -1.58
N VAL A 129 2.12 -8.41 -0.50
CA VAL A 129 0.99 -7.49 -0.44
C VAL A 129 1.50 -6.08 -0.74
N CYS A 130 1.12 -5.55 -1.90
CA CYS A 130 1.54 -4.22 -2.33
C CYS A 130 0.50 -3.15 -1.97
N TYR A 131 1.00 -1.95 -1.63
CA TYR A 131 0.18 -0.78 -1.35
C TYR A 131 -0.83 -0.50 -2.47
N ASN A 132 -0.38 -0.58 -3.73
CA ASN A 132 -1.24 -0.40 -4.90
C ASN A 132 -0.66 -1.11 -6.13
N ASP A 133 -1.37 -1.01 -7.26
CA ASP A 133 -1.03 -1.66 -8.52
C ASP A 133 0.30 -1.18 -9.10
N GLN A 134 0.63 0.11 -8.96
CA GLN A 134 1.90 0.63 -9.44
C GLN A 134 3.07 -0.07 -8.73
N ILE A 135 2.98 -0.23 -7.42
CA ILE A 135 4.00 -0.95 -6.63
C ILE A 135 4.02 -2.43 -7.01
N ALA A 136 2.86 -3.05 -7.22
CA ALA A 136 2.77 -4.45 -7.65
C ALA A 136 3.49 -4.68 -8.99
N VAL A 137 3.27 -3.82 -9.98
CA VAL A 137 3.94 -3.89 -11.29
C VAL A 137 5.46 -3.74 -11.17
N ASP A 138 5.95 -2.80 -10.37
CA ASP A 138 7.38 -2.58 -10.17
C ASP A 138 8.03 -3.77 -9.43
N VAL A 139 7.33 -4.37 -8.46
CA VAL A 139 7.73 -5.59 -7.75
C VAL A 139 7.78 -6.80 -8.70
N ILE A 140 6.75 -7.00 -9.52
CA ILE A 140 6.71 -8.10 -10.50
C ILE A 140 7.88 -8.00 -11.49
N ARG A 141 8.23 -6.80 -11.94
CA ARG A 141 9.41 -6.60 -12.79
C ARG A 141 10.70 -7.01 -12.07
N ALA A 142 10.87 -6.56 -10.82
CA ALA A 142 12.04 -6.92 -10.03
C ALA A 142 12.15 -8.44 -9.79
N LEU A 143 11.03 -9.12 -9.53
CA LEU A 143 10.98 -10.57 -9.38
C LEU A 143 11.39 -11.29 -10.67
N LYS A 144 10.89 -10.83 -11.83
CA LYS A 144 11.25 -11.39 -13.14
C LYS A 144 12.74 -11.21 -13.45
N GLU A 145 13.33 -10.05 -13.12
CA GLU A 145 14.78 -9.82 -13.26
C GLU A 145 15.61 -10.77 -12.40
N LEU A 146 15.07 -11.24 -11.28
CA LEU A 146 15.66 -12.24 -10.39
C LEU A 146 15.35 -13.69 -10.80
N GLY A 147 14.70 -13.89 -11.95
CA GLY A 147 14.33 -15.21 -12.43
C GLY A 147 13.18 -15.88 -11.68
N LYS A 148 12.42 -15.10 -10.90
CA LYS A 148 11.23 -15.59 -10.18
C LYS A 148 9.98 -15.50 -11.06
N ARG A 149 9.16 -16.54 -11.04
CA ARG A 149 7.86 -16.57 -11.72
C ARG A 149 6.79 -16.04 -10.78
N VAL A 150 5.85 -15.28 -11.34
CA VAL A 150 4.68 -14.77 -10.65
C VAL A 150 3.45 -15.28 -11.41
N PRO A 151 2.54 -16.00 -10.75
CA PRO A 151 2.44 -16.25 -9.29
C PRO A 151 3.16 -17.53 -8.80
N GLU A 152 3.77 -18.37 -9.65
CA GLU A 152 4.19 -19.74 -9.32
C GLU A 152 5.25 -19.83 -8.21
N ASP A 153 6.20 -18.90 -8.17
CA ASP A 153 7.25 -18.89 -7.15
C ASP A 153 6.90 -17.89 -6.02
N ILE A 154 6.31 -16.73 -6.37
CA ILE A 154 5.87 -15.68 -5.43
C ILE A 154 4.60 -15.04 -5.99
N SER A 155 3.53 -15.03 -5.21
CA SER A 155 2.30 -14.33 -5.55
C SER A 155 2.38 -12.85 -5.18
N VAL A 156 1.75 -11.97 -5.97
CA VAL A 156 1.76 -10.52 -5.72
C VAL A 156 0.34 -9.99 -5.81
N THR A 157 -0.10 -9.26 -4.79
CA THR A 157 -1.37 -8.54 -4.83
C THR A 157 -1.16 -7.04 -4.95
N GLY A 158 -2.02 -6.38 -5.73
CA GLY A 158 -2.11 -4.92 -5.83
C GLY A 158 -3.34 -4.37 -5.10
N TYR A 159 -3.68 -3.12 -5.43
CA TYR A 159 -4.85 -2.40 -4.94
C TYR A 159 -5.19 -1.30 -5.96
N ASP A 160 -6.43 -0.85 -6.04
CA ASP A 160 -6.98 0.19 -6.93
C ASP A 160 -7.62 -0.36 -8.23
N ASN A 161 -7.30 -1.56 -8.69
CA ASN A 161 -7.76 -2.12 -9.97
C ASN A 161 -7.53 -1.14 -11.14
N SER A 162 -6.32 -0.61 -11.24
CA SER A 162 -5.95 0.38 -12.25
C SER A 162 -5.78 -0.25 -13.63
N PHE A 163 -5.88 0.55 -14.68
CA PHE A 163 -5.70 0.07 -16.06
C PHE A 163 -4.33 -0.59 -16.34
N MET A 164 -3.34 -0.35 -15.48
CA MET A 164 -2.00 -0.93 -15.63
C MET A 164 -1.93 -2.40 -15.24
N GLU A 165 -2.91 -2.87 -14.46
CA GLU A 165 -2.99 -4.25 -13.98
C GLU A 165 -3.72 -5.19 -14.91
N ILE A 166 -4.66 -4.69 -15.67
CA ILE A 166 -5.57 -5.49 -16.46
C ILE A 166 -4.78 -6.44 -17.37
N GLY A 167 -4.71 -7.70 -16.96
CA GLY A 167 -4.16 -8.80 -17.73
C GLY A 167 -2.75 -9.29 -17.34
N ARG A 168 -2.13 -8.83 -16.23
CA ARG A 168 -0.77 -9.27 -15.86
C ARG A 168 -0.54 -9.62 -14.38
N ALA A 169 -1.48 -9.31 -13.52
CA ALA A 169 -1.48 -9.75 -12.12
C ALA A 169 -2.74 -10.58 -11.88
N HIS A 170 -2.91 -11.63 -12.65
CA HIS A 170 -3.92 -12.62 -12.31
C HIS A 170 -3.32 -13.60 -11.33
N VAL A 171 -3.96 -13.65 -10.25
CA VAL A 171 -4.05 -14.78 -9.35
C VAL A 171 -4.43 -16.03 -10.13
#